data_17ceef75de7001b6618d92decb78f465
#
_entry.id   17ceef75de7001b6618d92decb78f465
#
_cell.length_a   1.000
_cell.length_b   1.000
_cell.length_c   1.000
_cell.angle_alpha   90.00
_cell.angle_beta   90.00
_cell.angle_gamma   90.00
#
_symmetry.space_group_name_H-M   'P 1'
#
loop_
_entity.id
_entity.type
_entity.pdbx_description
1 polymer ?
#
loop_
_entity_poly.entity_id
_entity_poly.type
_entity_poly.pdbx_seq_one_letter_code
_entity_poly.pdbx_strand_id
1 'polypeptide(L)'
;MAESLIPKGHLEELKALLRKAPNGPVVEVGVYRGGSALALSSELRGRELHLFDTFKGIPEKTPHIDGIDVGHFSDVSLDEVKALLPFAHFHVGFFPDTLPDDLTDLSFVHIDCDQYETCKNAIEKLWPRLLPGGVMAFDDYPFQGIKKAIHDYFQVEILFTELKIAHVIKKQGVN
;
A
#
# COMPACT_ATOMS: atom_id res chain seq x y z
N MET A 1 6.21 -19.68 -7.52
CA MET A 1 5.11 -18.72 -7.25
C MET A 1 5.62 -17.77 -6.18
N ALA A 2 5.49 -16.46 -6.38
CA ALA A 2 5.85 -15.51 -5.34
C ALA A 2 4.92 -15.74 -4.14
N GLU A 3 5.50 -16.11 -3.00
CA GLU A 3 4.75 -16.19 -1.75
C GLU A 3 4.67 -14.78 -1.16
N SER A 4 3.46 -14.36 -0.80
CA SER A 4 3.26 -13.16 0.00
C SER A 4 3.67 -13.43 1.45
N LEU A 5 4.28 -12.46 2.11
CA LEU A 5 4.50 -12.50 3.56
C LEU A 5 3.20 -12.20 4.33
N ILE A 6 2.22 -11.59 3.65
CA ILE A 6 0.91 -11.29 4.22
C ILE A 6 0.11 -12.60 4.41
N PRO A 7 -0.49 -12.82 5.58
CA PRO A 7 -1.31 -14.00 5.84
C PRO A 7 -2.47 -14.13 4.83
N LYS A 8 -2.80 -15.37 4.44
CA LYS A 8 -3.88 -15.63 3.45
C LYS A 8 -5.21 -14.98 3.81
N GLY A 9 -5.57 -14.94 5.09
CA GLY A 9 -6.79 -14.29 5.56
C GLY A 9 -6.80 -12.78 5.27
N HIS A 10 -5.68 -12.11 5.45
CA HIS A 10 -5.53 -10.68 5.13
C HIS A 10 -5.59 -10.43 3.62
N LEU A 11 -4.96 -11.29 2.81
CA LEU A 11 -5.05 -11.18 1.34
C LEU A 11 -6.49 -11.32 0.84
N GLU A 12 -7.27 -12.25 1.39
CA GLU A 12 -8.69 -12.40 1.03
C GLU A 12 -9.52 -11.18 1.45
N GLU A 13 -9.18 -10.56 2.56
CA GLU A 13 -9.84 -9.32 2.98
C GLU A 13 -9.48 -8.15 2.07
N LEU A 14 -8.19 -7.96 1.74
CA LEU A 14 -7.74 -6.95 0.76
C LEU A 14 -8.49 -7.11 -0.56
N LYS A 15 -8.59 -8.33 -1.08
CA LYS A 15 -9.36 -8.64 -2.29
C LYS A 15 -10.84 -8.31 -2.15
N ALA A 16 -11.44 -8.60 -0.98
CA ALA A 16 -12.84 -8.28 -0.70
C ALA A 16 -13.09 -6.76 -0.64
N LEU A 17 -12.15 -6.00 -0.07
CA LEU A 17 -12.19 -4.53 -0.07
C LEU A 17 -12.04 -3.98 -1.49
N LEU A 18 -11.07 -4.48 -2.26
CA LEU A 18 -10.84 -4.07 -3.65
C LEU A 18 -12.04 -4.35 -4.54
N ARG A 19 -12.76 -5.48 -4.35
CA ARG A 19 -14.00 -5.78 -5.08
C ARG A 19 -15.11 -4.76 -4.88
N LYS A 20 -15.17 -4.14 -3.69
CA LYS A 20 -16.19 -3.16 -3.29
C LYS A 20 -15.82 -1.72 -3.64
N ALA A 21 -14.53 -1.47 -3.89
CA ALA A 21 -14.04 -0.15 -4.25
C ALA A 21 -14.58 0.31 -5.62
N PRO A 22 -14.70 1.62 -5.85
CA PRO A 22 -15.14 2.16 -7.14
C PRO A 22 -14.20 1.76 -8.27
N ASN A 23 -14.54 2.11 -9.51
CA ASN A 23 -13.65 1.91 -10.64
C ASN A 23 -12.62 3.05 -10.72
N GLY A 24 -11.35 2.71 -10.80
CA GLY A 24 -10.22 3.66 -10.84
C GLY A 24 -8.90 2.93 -10.57
N PRO A 25 -7.74 3.59 -10.75
CA PRO A 25 -6.44 2.99 -10.52
C PRO A 25 -6.28 2.42 -9.11
N VAL A 26 -5.50 1.37 -9.01
CA VAL A 26 -5.11 0.66 -7.78
C VAL A 26 -3.65 0.94 -7.51
N VAL A 27 -3.31 1.30 -6.29
CA VAL A 27 -1.94 1.62 -5.86
C VAL A 27 -1.51 0.67 -4.74
N GLU A 28 -0.26 0.20 -4.80
CA GLU A 28 0.42 -0.44 -3.70
C GLU A 28 1.75 0.28 -3.41
N VAL A 29 1.98 0.61 -2.14
CA VAL A 29 3.22 1.21 -1.64
C VAL A 29 3.90 0.21 -0.71
N GLY A 30 5.07 -0.28 -1.14
CA GLY A 30 5.72 -1.46 -0.59
C GLY A 30 5.27 -2.72 -1.35
N VAL A 31 6.17 -3.30 -2.13
CA VAL A 31 5.85 -4.39 -3.08
C VAL A 31 6.68 -5.62 -2.81
N TYR A 32 7.94 -5.43 -2.43
CA TYR A 32 8.90 -6.50 -2.20
C TYR A 32 8.92 -7.49 -3.37
N ARG A 33 8.55 -8.75 -3.16
CA ARG A 33 8.51 -9.81 -4.20
C ARG A 33 7.19 -9.86 -4.99
N GLY A 34 6.26 -8.94 -4.76
CA GLY A 34 5.02 -8.82 -5.51
C GLY A 34 3.91 -9.80 -5.14
N GLY A 35 4.00 -10.45 -3.96
CA GLY A 35 3.03 -11.46 -3.56
C GLY A 35 1.62 -10.91 -3.34
N SER A 36 1.49 -9.78 -2.63
CA SER A 36 0.23 -9.05 -2.41
C SER A 36 -0.31 -8.45 -3.72
N ALA A 37 0.55 -7.80 -4.50
CA ALA A 37 0.19 -7.27 -5.82
C ALA A 37 -0.38 -8.36 -6.75
N LEU A 38 0.26 -9.55 -6.77
CA LEU A 38 -0.24 -10.70 -7.53
C LEU A 38 -1.61 -11.17 -7.03
N ALA A 39 -1.81 -11.22 -5.72
CA ALA A 39 -3.10 -11.60 -5.16
C ALA A 39 -4.19 -10.58 -5.54
N LEU A 40 -3.91 -9.27 -5.42
CA LEU A 40 -4.81 -8.19 -5.80
C LEU A 40 -5.11 -8.18 -7.30
N SER A 41 -4.16 -8.59 -8.14
CA SER A 41 -4.32 -8.60 -9.60
C SER A 41 -5.53 -9.39 -10.08
N SER A 42 -5.92 -10.43 -9.35
CA SER A 42 -7.11 -11.24 -9.66
C SER A 42 -8.43 -10.46 -9.56
N GLU A 43 -8.44 -9.32 -8.90
CA GLU A 43 -9.63 -8.49 -8.64
C GLU A 43 -9.59 -7.11 -9.34
N LEU A 44 -8.60 -6.86 -10.20
CA LEU A 44 -8.45 -5.57 -10.88
C LEU A 44 -9.60 -5.25 -11.82
N ARG A 45 -10.17 -6.24 -12.50
CA ARG A 45 -11.32 -6.06 -13.41
C ARG A 45 -11.07 -4.96 -14.47
N GLY A 46 -9.85 -4.91 -15.02
CA GLY A 46 -9.43 -3.92 -16.01
C GLY A 46 -8.92 -2.59 -15.44
N ARG A 47 -8.82 -2.45 -14.11
CA ARG A 47 -8.19 -1.29 -13.45
C ARG A 47 -6.67 -1.36 -13.60
N GLU A 48 -6.03 -0.21 -13.72
CA GLU A 48 -4.59 -0.09 -13.70
C GLU A 48 -4.03 -0.40 -12.30
N LEU A 49 -2.85 -1.03 -12.25
CA LEU A 49 -2.12 -1.32 -11.02
C LEU A 49 -0.80 -0.57 -11.02
N HIS A 50 -0.59 0.31 -10.05
CA HIS A 50 0.61 1.11 -9.86
C HIS A 50 1.36 0.62 -8.61
N LEU A 51 2.62 0.25 -8.77
CA LEU A 51 3.47 -0.37 -7.76
C LEU A 51 4.65 0.54 -7.43
N PHE A 52 4.74 0.94 -6.16
CA PHE A 52 5.79 1.83 -5.65
C PHE A 52 6.69 1.08 -4.69
N ASP A 53 7.97 0.96 -5.03
CA ASP A 53 8.98 0.34 -4.18
C ASP A 53 10.38 0.79 -4.60
N THR A 54 11.32 0.80 -3.67
CA THR A 54 12.74 1.01 -3.96
C THR A 54 13.36 -0.18 -4.69
N PHE A 55 12.86 -1.39 -4.43
CA PHE A 55 13.47 -2.69 -4.79
C PHE A 55 14.94 -2.79 -4.33
N LYS A 56 15.26 -2.09 -3.26
CA LYS A 56 16.59 -2.07 -2.61
C LYS A 56 16.50 -2.26 -1.09
N GLY A 57 15.30 -2.61 -0.62
CA GLY A 57 15.00 -2.75 0.81
C GLY A 57 14.71 -1.42 1.50
N ILE A 58 14.58 -1.48 2.81
CA ILE A 58 14.26 -0.36 3.70
C ILE A 58 15.35 0.72 3.59
N PRO A 59 15.01 1.96 3.23
CA PRO A 59 15.97 3.04 3.05
C PRO A 59 16.50 3.60 4.38
N GLU A 60 17.67 4.24 4.33
CA GLU A 60 18.42 4.74 5.48
C GLU A 60 17.74 5.89 6.26
N LYS A 61 16.67 6.47 5.75
CA LYS A 61 16.05 7.71 6.26
C LYS A 61 14.83 7.49 7.16
N THR A 62 14.83 6.48 8.02
CA THR A 62 13.69 6.25 8.90
C THR A 62 13.96 6.65 10.33
N PRO A 63 13.00 7.29 11.00
CA PRO A 63 13.05 7.45 12.44
C PRO A 63 13.07 6.08 13.11
N HIS A 64 13.81 5.95 14.20
CA HIS A 64 13.96 4.73 15.03
C HIS A 64 12.65 4.16 15.64
N ILE A 65 11.48 4.63 15.19
CA ILE A 65 10.17 4.21 15.72
C ILE A 65 9.73 2.86 15.13
N ASP A 66 10.28 2.48 13.99
CA ASP A 66 9.71 1.39 13.19
C ASP A 66 10.27 0.00 13.52
N GLY A 67 11.43 -0.07 14.18
CA GLY A 67 12.00 -1.35 14.65
C GLY A 67 12.46 -2.30 13.54
N ILE A 68 12.50 -1.84 12.27
CA ILE A 68 12.98 -2.60 11.12
C ILE A 68 14.30 -2.02 10.66
N ASP A 69 15.28 -2.89 10.45
CA ASP A 69 16.64 -2.50 10.08
C ASP A 69 16.71 -2.00 8.62
N VAL A 70 17.59 -1.02 8.41
CA VAL A 70 17.97 -0.54 7.08
C VAL A 70 18.45 -1.70 6.21
N GLY A 71 18.00 -1.74 4.95
CA GLY A 71 18.34 -2.79 4.01
C GLY A 71 17.55 -4.09 4.20
N HIS A 72 16.65 -4.17 5.16
CA HIS A 72 15.70 -5.29 5.23
C HIS A 72 14.88 -5.35 3.93
N PHE A 73 14.48 -6.54 3.49
CA PHE A 73 13.79 -6.75 2.20
C PHE A 73 14.59 -6.37 0.94
N SER A 74 15.94 -6.29 1.02
CA SER A 74 16.79 -6.02 -0.15
C SER A 74 17.03 -7.25 -1.04
N ASP A 75 16.62 -8.43 -0.61
CA ASP A 75 16.75 -9.71 -1.31
C ASP A 75 15.64 -9.91 -2.36
N VAL A 76 15.42 -8.90 -3.19
CA VAL A 76 14.39 -8.85 -4.23
C VAL A 76 14.99 -8.52 -5.59
N SER A 77 14.47 -9.13 -6.65
CA SER A 77 14.81 -8.81 -8.04
C SER A 77 13.65 -8.07 -8.71
N LEU A 78 13.88 -6.82 -9.09
CA LEU A 78 12.91 -6.03 -9.85
C LEU A 78 12.49 -6.73 -11.15
N ASP A 79 13.43 -7.37 -11.85
CA ASP A 79 13.15 -8.06 -13.11
C ASP A 79 12.25 -9.27 -12.90
N GLU A 80 12.41 -10.00 -11.79
CA GLU A 80 11.51 -11.11 -11.43
C GLU A 80 10.10 -10.60 -11.11
N VAL A 81 9.97 -9.48 -10.37
CA VAL A 81 8.66 -8.90 -10.07
C VAL A 81 7.99 -8.34 -11.32
N LYS A 82 8.75 -7.70 -12.23
CA LYS A 82 8.23 -7.27 -13.55
C LYS A 82 7.78 -8.43 -14.41
N ALA A 83 8.50 -9.54 -14.41
CA ALA A 83 8.12 -10.76 -15.13
C ALA A 83 6.83 -11.38 -14.54
N LEU A 84 6.64 -11.27 -13.22
CA LEU A 84 5.43 -11.74 -12.52
C LEU A 84 4.20 -10.88 -12.81
N LEU A 85 4.38 -9.55 -12.94
CA LEU A 85 3.32 -8.55 -13.07
C LEU A 85 3.54 -7.65 -14.30
N PRO A 86 3.63 -8.22 -15.53
CA PRO A 86 4.04 -7.49 -16.73
C PRO A 86 3.05 -6.39 -17.17
N PHE A 87 1.86 -6.38 -16.60
CA PHE A 87 0.80 -5.40 -16.87
C PHE A 87 0.79 -4.22 -15.89
N ALA A 88 1.58 -4.28 -14.80
CA ALA A 88 1.61 -3.25 -13.79
C ALA A 88 2.55 -2.09 -14.16
N HIS A 89 2.25 -0.90 -13.65
CA HIS A 89 3.09 0.29 -13.77
C HIS A 89 4.04 0.36 -12.57
N PHE A 90 5.33 0.24 -12.82
CA PHE A 90 6.36 0.25 -11.77
C PHE A 90 6.95 1.64 -11.58
N HIS A 91 6.86 2.16 -10.36
CA HIS A 91 7.46 3.42 -9.91
C HIS A 91 8.63 3.11 -8.98
N VAL A 92 9.81 2.92 -9.57
CA VAL A 92 11.01 2.45 -8.87
C VAL A 92 11.74 3.59 -8.20
N GLY A 93 11.78 3.61 -6.88
CA GLY A 93 12.46 4.63 -6.09
C GLY A 93 11.75 4.88 -4.77
N PHE A 94 12.21 5.92 -4.07
CA PHE A 94 11.61 6.31 -2.79
C PHE A 94 10.25 6.99 -3.00
N PHE A 95 9.24 6.53 -2.27
CA PHE A 95 7.95 7.21 -2.22
C PHE A 95 8.05 8.42 -1.24
N PRO A 96 7.58 9.64 -1.57
CA PRO A 96 6.70 9.98 -2.70
C PRO A 96 7.41 10.52 -3.96
N ASP A 97 8.74 10.49 -4.05
CA ASP A 97 9.50 11.14 -5.14
C ASP A 97 9.16 10.58 -6.53
N THR A 98 8.65 9.36 -6.57
CA THR A 98 8.27 8.66 -7.81
C THR A 98 6.78 8.76 -8.15
N LEU A 99 6.00 9.51 -7.36
CA LEU A 99 4.55 9.62 -7.56
C LEU A 99 4.23 10.57 -8.73
N PRO A 100 3.57 10.08 -9.82
CA PRO A 100 3.15 10.93 -10.92
C PRO A 100 2.10 11.96 -10.49
N ASP A 101 2.18 13.18 -11.02
CA ASP A 101 1.22 14.24 -10.69
C ASP A 101 -0.18 13.95 -11.24
N ASP A 102 -0.27 13.27 -12.37
CA ASP A 102 -1.50 12.92 -13.07
C ASP A 102 -2.18 11.63 -12.56
N LEU A 103 -1.54 10.90 -11.66
CA LEU A 103 -2.15 9.72 -11.04
C LEU A 103 -3.20 10.15 -10.00
N THR A 104 -4.45 10.21 -10.40
CA THR A 104 -5.60 10.66 -9.62
C THR A 104 -6.78 9.68 -9.71
N ASP A 105 -7.89 10.00 -9.09
CA ASP A 105 -9.13 9.21 -9.12
C ASP A 105 -8.93 7.74 -8.67
N LEU A 106 -8.10 7.56 -7.65
CA LEU A 106 -7.73 6.25 -7.14
C LEU A 106 -8.93 5.53 -6.53
N SER A 107 -9.05 4.26 -6.82
CA SER A 107 -10.09 3.40 -6.23
C SER A 107 -9.63 2.71 -4.95
N PHE A 108 -8.38 2.30 -4.91
CA PHE A 108 -7.83 1.48 -3.85
C PHE A 108 -6.35 1.77 -3.64
N VAL A 109 -5.94 1.92 -2.40
CA VAL A 109 -4.54 2.08 -1.99
C VAL A 109 -4.23 1.05 -0.93
N HIS A 110 -3.21 0.25 -1.14
CA HIS A 110 -2.62 -0.66 -0.16
C HIS A 110 -1.27 -0.11 0.30
N ILE A 111 -1.09 0.08 1.59
CA ILE A 111 0.14 0.57 2.21
C ILE A 111 0.74 -0.55 3.04
N ASP A 112 1.90 -1.04 2.60
CA ASP A 112 2.66 -2.18 3.15
C ASP A 112 4.15 -1.79 3.15
N CYS A 113 4.50 -0.78 3.94
CA CYS A 113 5.80 -0.10 3.85
C CYS A 113 6.63 -0.12 5.14
N ASP A 114 6.13 -0.73 6.20
CA ASP A 114 6.79 -0.94 7.50
C ASP A 114 7.24 0.34 8.25
N GLN A 115 7.14 1.53 7.66
CA GLN A 115 7.78 2.74 8.13
C GLN A 115 6.82 3.90 8.34
N TYR A 116 6.99 4.63 9.45
CA TYR A 116 6.20 5.81 9.79
C TYR A 116 6.23 6.88 8.69
N GLU A 117 7.44 7.30 8.26
CA GLU A 117 7.56 8.41 7.29
C GLU A 117 6.98 8.04 5.92
N THR A 118 7.23 6.82 5.45
CA THR A 118 6.67 6.35 4.17
C THR A 118 5.15 6.23 4.25
N CYS A 119 4.63 5.67 5.34
CA CYS A 119 3.18 5.56 5.57
C CYS A 119 2.51 6.94 5.66
N LYS A 120 3.09 7.87 6.42
CA LYS A 120 2.60 9.26 6.54
C LYS A 120 2.56 9.94 5.17
N ASN A 121 3.66 9.89 4.42
CA ASN A 121 3.74 10.46 3.07
C ASN A 121 2.70 9.82 2.14
N ALA A 122 2.52 8.49 2.22
CA ALA A 122 1.53 7.78 1.41
C ALA A 122 0.11 8.26 1.73
N ILE A 123 -0.24 8.41 3.00
CA ILE A 123 -1.54 8.95 3.41
C ILE A 123 -1.72 10.37 2.89
N GLU A 124 -0.77 11.27 3.16
CA GLU A 124 -0.86 12.70 2.78
C GLU A 124 -0.98 12.91 1.28
N LYS A 125 -0.30 12.11 0.47
CA LYS A 125 -0.26 12.23 -0.98
C LYS A 125 -1.38 11.49 -1.69
N LEU A 126 -1.78 10.32 -1.19
CA LEU A 126 -2.73 9.45 -1.90
C LEU A 126 -4.18 9.60 -1.41
N TRP A 127 -4.40 9.95 -0.13
CA TRP A 127 -5.75 10.15 0.39
C TRP A 127 -6.55 11.23 -0.35
N PRO A 128 -5.99 12.42 -0.66
CA PRO A 128 -6.70 13.43 -1.44
C PRO A 128 -7.09 12.94 -2.84
N ARG A 129 -6.31 12.01 -3.42
CA ARG A 129 -6.49 11.46 -4.76
C ARG A 129 -7.47 10.28 -4.82
N LEU A 130 -7.95 9.76 -3.69
CA LEU A 130 -8.96 8.71 -3.65
C LEU A 130 -10.33 9.24 -4.08
N LEU A 131 -11.03 8.45 -4.87
CA LEU A 131 -12.46 8.65 -5.16
C LEU A 131 -13.32 8.51 -3.90
N PRO A 132 -14.50 9.15 -3.86
CA PRO A 132 -15.52 8.80 -2.88
C PRO A 132 -15.88 7.30 -2.95
N GLY A 133 -15.86 6.61 -1.81
CA GLY A 133 -15.98 5.16 -1.74
C GLY A 133 -14.67 4.40 -1.95
N GLY A 134 -13.59 5.10 -2.31
CA GLY A 134 -12.24 4.53 -2.40
C GLY A 134 -11.72 4.10 -1.03
N VAL A 135 -10.87 3.09 -1.03
CA VAL A 135 -10.35 2.44 0.18
C VAL A 135 -8.85 2.65 0.30
N MET A 136 -8.38 3.01 1.48
CA MET A 136 -6.97 2.96 1.86
C MET A 136 -6.81 1.90 2.94
N ALA A 137 -6.01 0.87 2.66
CA ALA A 137 -5.77 -0.28 3.52
C ALA A 137 -4.31 -0.31 3.98
N PHE A 138 -4.09 -0.77 5.22
CA PHE A 138 -2.79 -0.78 5.88
C PHE A 138 -2.50 -2.20 6.40
N ASP A 139 -1.39 -2.81 5.95
CA ASP A 139 -1.03 -4.15 6.43
C ASP A 139 -0.44 -4.11 7.83
N ASP A 140 0.51 -3.22 8.06
CA ASP A 140 1.34 -3.16 9.26
C ASP A 140 0.71 -2.40 10.44
N TYR A 141 -0.60 -2.30 10.51
CA TYR A 141 -1.29 -1.54 11.57
C TYR A 141 -0.85 -1.91 13.00
N PRO A 142 -0.45 -3.13 13.33
CA PRO A 142 0.09 -3.46 14.66
C PRO A 142 1.35 -2.68 15.04
N PHE A 143 2.16 -2.23 14.06
CA PHE A 143 3.39 -1.48 14.33
C PHE A 143 3.11 -0.05 14.80
N GLN A 144 3.90 0.39 15.79
CA GLN A 144 3.68 1.70 16.42
C GLN A 144 3.82 2.87 15.45
N GLY A 145 4.79 2.79 14.51
CA GLY A 145 5.00 3.82 13.49
C GLY A 145 3.81 3.97 12.57
N ILE A 146 3.25 2.86 12.11
CA ILE A 146 2.07 2.85 11.24
C ILE A 146 0.83 3.37 11.97
N LYS A 147 0.56 2.90 13.18
CA LYS A 147 -0.52 3.44 14.03
C LYS A 147 -0.41 4.95 14.19
N LYS A 148 0.81 5.42 14.48
CA LYS A 148 1.07 6.84 14.67
C LYS A 148 0.80 7.63 13.38
N ALA A 149 1.26 7.18 12.21
CA ALA A 149 1.03 7.85 10.94
C ALA A 149 -0.47 7.99 10.62
N ILE A 150 -1.22 6.92 10.83
CA ILE A 150 -2.67 6.90 10.63
C ILE A 150 -3.38 7.85 11.60
N HIS A 151 -3.01 7.81 12.88
CA HIS A 151 -3.59 8.65 13.93
C HIS A 151 -3.31 10.14 13.71
N ASP A 152 -2.06 10.48 13.34
CA ASP A 152 -1.65 11.86 13.09
C ASP A 152 -2.46 12.51 11.96
N TYR A 153 -2.87 11.72 10.96
CA TYR A 153 -3.62 12.24 9.82
C TYR A 153 -5.14 12.21 10.03
N PHE A 154 -5.70 11.05 10.37
CA PHE A 154 -7.15 10.87 10.42
C PHE A 154 -7.78 11.29 11.75
N GLN A 155 -6.99 11.42 12.82
CA GLN A 155 -7.46 11.74 14.19
C GLN A 155 -8.58 10.80 14.68
N VAL A 156 -8.56 9.54 14.22
CA VAL A 156 -9.54 8.51 14.56
C VAL A 156 -8.83 7.27 15.11
N GLU A 157 -9.49 6.59 16.04
CA GLU A 157 -9.11 5.21 16.38
C GLU A 157 -9.68 4.27 15.31
N ILE A 158 -8.80 3.57 14.62
CA ILE A 158 -9.23 2.48 13.73
C ILE A 158 -9.53 1.27 14.60
N LEU A 159 -10.76 0.77 14.53
CA LEU A 159 -11.11 -0.49 15.17
C LEU A 159 -10.43 -1.62 14.40
N PHE A 160 -9.36 -2.14 15.00
CA PHE A 160 -8.63 -3.29 14.51
C PHE A 160 -9.14 -4.55 15.21
N THR A 161 -9.49 -5.56 14.43
CA THR A 161 -9.72 -6.91 14.94
C THR A 161 -8.63 -7.84 14.41
N GLU A 162 -8.16 -8.78 15.21
CA GLU A 162 -7.00 -9.65 14.93
C GLU A 162 -6.99 -10.37 13.56
N LEU A 163 -8.12 -10.37 12.87
CA LEU A 163 -8.30 -11.03 11.56
C LEU A 163 -8.62 -10.05 10.44
N LYS A 164 -8.47 -8.72 10.65
CA LYS A 164 -8.88 -7.73 9.67
C LYS A 164 -7.79 -6.73 9.37
N ILE A 165 -7.66 -6.41 8.09
CA ILE A 165 -6.83 -5.32 7.60
C ILE A 165 -7.40 -3.98 8.09
N ALA A 166 -6.55 -3.16 8.71
CA ALA A 166 -6.92 -1.79 9.04
C ALA A 166 -7.19 -1.01 7.75
N HIS A 167 -8.33 -0.33 7.66
CA HIS A 167 -8.66 0.44 6.47
C HIS A 167 -9.57 1.62 6.75
N VAL A 168 -9.53 2.60 5.86
CA VAL A 168 -10.41 3.78 5.86
C VAL A 168 -11.08 3.89 4.50
N ILE A 169 -12.37 4.20 4.49
CA ILE A 169 -13.15 4.42 3.27
C ILE A 169 -13.45 5.92 3.16
N LYS A 170 -13.11 6.52 2.01
CA LYS A 170 -13.36 7.94 1.78
C LYS A 170 -14.86 8.19 1.59
N LYS A 171 -15.44 9.01 2.46
CA LYS A 171 -16.85 9.41 2.37
C LYS A 171 -17.05 10.49 1.31
N GLN A 172 -18.28 10.62 0.77
CA GLN A 172 -18.63 11.75 -0.08
C GLN A 172 -18.61 13.04 0.75
N GLY A 173 -17.98 14.11 0.20
CA GLY A 173 -18.02 15.44 0.78
C GLY A 173 -17.06 15.73 1.95
N VAL A 174 -16.10 14.86 2.21
CA VAL A 174 -15.00 15.11 3.15
C VAL A 174 -13.72 15.35 2.33
N ASN A 175 -13.26 16.60 2.30
CA ASN A 175 -11.95 16.96 1.74
C ASN A 175 -10.83 16.57 2.70
#